data_3d79195dd6dfefa26a90252fe1034358
#
_entry.id   3d79195dd6dfefa26a90252fe1034358
#
_cell.length_a   1.000
_cell.length_b   1.000
_cell.length_c   1.000
_cell.angle_alpha   90.00
_cell.angle_beta   90.00
_cell.angle_gamma   90.00
#
_symmetry.space_group_name_H-M   'P 1'
#
loop_
_entity.id
_entity.type
_entity.pdbx_description
1 polymer ?
#
loop_
_entity_poly.entity_id
_entity_poly.type
_entity_poly.pdbx_seq_one_letter_code
_entity_poly.pdbx_strand_id
1 'polypeptide(L)'
;MTRQDLLKKLGNKKLTDMFERMLEIRTFEEKIQFLFLEGKMPGTIHQYIGMEACAVGVCSALKEDDIIGSTLRPHGHAIARGIPSREIMAELYGKTTGCCKGKGGSMHIGDIKKGMLPAIAIVGGNIPIVMGMALAFKLKGEDRVAVSLFGDGASNEGAFHEALNMASVYNVPAVFVCENNLYGPLKKFLKIIFF
;
A
#
# COMPACT_ATOMS: atom_id res chain seq x y z
N MET A 1 17.83 -15.23 -12.82
CA MET A 1 17.86 -13.90 -13.49
C MET A 1 18.74 -13.01 -12.62
N THR A 2 19.81 -12.47 -13.18
CA THR A 2 20.72 -11.56 -12.44
C THR A 2 20.09 -10.15 -12.33
N ARG A 3 20.68 -9.30 -11.44
CA ARG A 3 20.30 -7.88 -11.36
C ARG A 3 20.46 -7.17 -12.71
N GLN A 4 21.52 -7.48 -13.45
CA GLN A 4 21.78 -6.88 -14.77
C GLN A 4 20.74 -7.31 -15.81
N ASP A 5 20.32 -8.58 -15.80
CA ASP A 5 19.26 -9.07 -16.68
C ASP A 5 17.93 -8.36 -16.40
N LEU A 6 17.60 -8.16 -15.12
CA LEU A 6 16.39 -7.44 -14.71
C LEU A 6 16.41 -5.99 -15.19
N LEU A 7 17.51 -5.28 -14.98
CA LEU A 7 17.67 -3.89 -15.42
C LEU A 7 17.52 -3.76 -16.94
N LYS A 8 18.14 -4.66 -17.71
CA LYS A 8 17.99 -4.71 -19.17
C LYS A 8 16.53 -4.97 -19.59
N LYS A 9 15.84 -5.90 -18.90
CA LYS A 9 14.45 -6.24 -19.18
C LYS A 9 13.49 -5.08 -18.91
N LEU A 10 13.70 -4.31 -17.85
CA LEU A 10 12.86 -3.16 -17.50
C LEU A 10 13.06 -1.98 -18.47
N GLY A 11 14.30 -1.78 -18.92
CA GLY A 11 14.68 -0.66 -19.78
C GLY A 11 14.76 0.68 -19.03
N ASN A 12 15.53 1.61 -19.61
CA ASN A 12 15.83 2.88 -18.95
C ASN A 12 14.59 3.73 -18.66
N LYS A 13 13.62 3.78 -19.57
CA LYS A 13 12.39 4.56 -19.38
C LYS A 13 11.63 4.10 -18.14
N LYS A 14 11.34 2.81 -18.04
CA LYS A 14 10.60 2.27 -16.88
C LYS A 14 11.37 2.51 -15.57
N LEU A 15 12.68 2.38 -15.58
CA LEU A 15 13.52 2.66 -14.40
C LEU A 15 13.47 4.14 -14.01
N THR A 16 13.51 5.07 -14.97
CA THR A 16 13.35 6.50 -14.71
C THR A 16 11.97 6.81 -14.14
N ASP A 17 10.90 6.30 -14.77
CA ASP A 17 9.53 6.49 -14.29
C ASP A 17 9.35 5.96 -12.84
N MET A 18 9.94 4.81 -12.51
CA MET A 18 9.93 4.27 -11.15
C MET A 18 10.70 5.17 -10.17
N PHE A 19 11.86 5.67 -10.57
CA PHE A 19 12.66 6.57 -9.74
C PHE A 19 11.94 7.90 -9.49
N GLU A 20 11.35 8.49 -10.52
CA GLU A 20 10.53 9.71 -10.40
C GLU A 20 9.37 9.51 -9.43
N ARG A 21 8.70 8.35 -9.51
CA ARG A 21 7.61 8.03 -8.59
C ARG A 21 8.08 7.85 -7.14
N MET A 22 9.24 7.23 -6.92
CA MET A 22 9.84 7.14 -5.58
C MET A 22 10.20 8.53 -5.04
N LEU A 23 10.72 9.40 -5.88
CA LEU A 23 11.07 10.77 -5.51
C LEU A 23 9.82 11.60 -5.18
N GLU A 24 8.73 11.43 -5.96
CA GLU A 24 7.44 12.05 -5.66
C GLU A 24 6.93 11.64 -4.28
N ILE A 25 6.95 10.34 -3.95
CA ILE A 25 6.54 9.84 -2.64
C ILE A 25 7.40 10.47 -1.53
N ARG A 26 8.73 10.45 -1.67
CA ARG A 26 9.65 11.03 -0.70
C ARG A 26 9.38 12.51 -0.47
N THR A 27 9.31 13.31 -1.52
CA THR A 27 9.08 14.75 -1.44
C THR A 27 7.71 15.07 -0.84
N PHE A 28 6.69 14.29 -1.18
CA PHE A 28 5.36 14.42 -0.60
C PHE A 28 5.36 14.16 0.91
N GLU A 29 6.00 13.09 1.36
CA GLU A 29 6.07 12.73 2.78
C GLU A 29 6.89 13.73 3.61
N GLU A 30 8.01 14.21 3.08
CA GLU A 30 8.80 15.27 3.73
C GLU A 30 7.99 16.55 3.87
N LYS A 31 7.20 16.91 2.85
CA LYS A 31 6.32 18.07 2.92
C LYS A 31 5.20 17.91 3.95
N ILE A 32 4.61 16.72 4.04
CA ILE A 32 3.60 16.40 5.06
C ILE A 32 4.21 16.50 6.46
N GLN A 33 5.39 15.94 6.66
CA GLN A 33 6.09 16.03 7.95
C GLN A 33 6.26 17.49 8.41
N PHE A 34 6.75 18.31 7.51
CA PHE A 34 6.95 19.73 7.78
C PHE A 34 5.62 20.41 8.18
N LEU A 35 4.56 20.22 7.39
CA LEU A 35 3.25 20.82 7.63
C LEU A 35 2.58 20.31 8.91
N PHE A 36 2.78 19.03 9.24
CA PHE A 36 2.27 18.45 10.47
C PHE A 36 2.97 19.03 11.71
N LEU A 37 4.30 19.15 11.68
CA LEU A 37 5.08 19.73 12.77
C LEU A 37 4.75 21.21 13.00
N GLU A 38 4.33 21.93 11.95
CA GLU A 38 3.82 23.31 12.07
C GLU A 38 2.37 23.38 12.61
N GLY A 39 1.74 22.23 12.93
CA GLY A 39 0.36 22.20 13.42
C GLY A 39 -0.69 22.57 12.35
N LYS A 40 -0.32 22.55 11.06
CA LYS A 40 -1.19 22.94 9.95
C LYS A 40 -2.06 21.79 9.42
N MET A 41 -1.84 20.56 9.91
CA MET A 41 -2.57 19.37 9.46
C MET A 41 -3.32 18.72 10.62
N PRO A 42 -4.61 18.39 10.45
CA PRO A 42 -5.38 17.72 11.49
C PRO A 42 -5.07 16.21 11.54
N GLY A 43 -5.39 15.58 12.67
CA GLY A 43 -5.35 14.13 12.85
C GLY A 43 -3.96 13.57 13.12
N THR A 44 -3.79 12.28 12.81
CA THR A 44 -2.54 11.55 12.99
C THR A 44 -1.97 11.15 11.64
N ILE A 45 -0.67 11.27 11.46
CA ILE A 45 0.01 10.95 10.21
C ILE A 45 1.00 9.80 10.42
N HIS A 46 0.93 8.81 9.53
CA HIS A 46 1.87 7.70 9.48
C HIS A 46 2.64 7.76 8.16
N GLN A 47 3.87 8.21 8.23
CA GLN A 47 4.70 8.46 7.06
C GLN A 47 5.19 7.17 6.39
N TYR A 48 5.39 7.24 5.08
CA TYR A 48 5.88 6.16 4.24
C TYR A 48 7.37 6.28 3.88
N ILE A 49 8.10 7.21 4.50
CA ILE A 49 9.52 7.46 4.25
C ILE A 49 10.35 6.19 4.46
N GLY A 50 11.19 5.87 3.47
CA GLY A 50 12.10 4.71 3.49
C GLY A 50 11.53 3.43 2.85
N MET A 51 10.25 3.41 2.47
CA MET A 51 9.60 2.24 1.86
C MET A 51 9.17 2.49 0.39
N GLU A 52 9.57 3.60 -0.21
CA GLU A 52 9.13 4.05 -1.54
C GLU A 52 9.35 2.99 -2.62
N ALA A 53 10.49 2.30 -2.55
CA ALA A 53 10.84 1.26 -3.52
C ALA A 53 9.90 0.05 -3.43
N CYS A 54 9.35 -0.25 -2.25
CA CYS A 54 8.39 -1.34 -2.06
C CYS A 54 7.08 -1.00 -2.78
N ALA A 55 6.48 0.17 -2.49
CA ALA A 55 5.25 0.61 -3.14
C ALA A 55 5.39 0.67 -4.66
N VAL A 56 6.44 1.34 -5.15
CA VAL A 56 6.64 1.54 -6.59
C VAL A 56 6.97 0.23 -7.28
N GLY A 57 7.80 -0.63 -6.66
CA GLY A 57 8.15 -1.94 -7.21
C GLY A 57 6.93 -2.82 -7.41
N VAL A 58 6.09 -2.94 -6.39
CA VAL A 58 4.85 -3.73 -6.45
C VAL A 58 3.88 -3.13 -7.48
N CYS A 59 3.55 -1.85 -7.35
CA CYS A 59 2.55 -1.21 -8.22
C CYS A 59 2.98 -1.19 -9.70
N SER A 60 4.28 -1.08 -10.00
CA SER A 60 4.79 -1.10 -11.37
C SER A 60 4.69 -2.46 -12.07
N ALA A 61 4.45 -3.53 -11.32
CA ALA A 61 4.26 -4.89 -11.83
C ALA A 61 2.77 -5.24 -12.08
N LEU A 62 1.85 -4.42 -11.56
CA LEU A 62 0.41 -4.65 -11.66
C LEU A 62 -0.20 -4.09 -12.94
N LYS A 63 -1.28 -4.71 -13.37
CA LYS A 63 -2.17 -4.18 -14.41
C LYS A 63 -3.02 -3.03 -13.85
N GLU A 64 -3.63 -2.27 -14.74
CA GLU A 64 -4.45 -1.12 -14.35
C GLU A 64 -5.72 -1.54 -13.57
N ASP A 65 -6.27 -2.70 -13.89
CA ASP A 65 -7.47 -3.28 -13.30
C ASP A 65 -7.21 -4.17 -12.08
N ASP A 66 -5.95 -4.49 -11.76
CA ASP A 66 -5.58 -5.17 -10.51
C ASP A 66 -5.91 -4.30 -9.30
N ILE A 67 -6.17 -4.94 -8.16
CA ILE A 67 -6.58 -4.26 -6.92
C ILE A 67 -5.50 -4.41 -5.85
N ILE A 68 -5.24 -3.32 -5.12
CA ILE A 68 -4.43 -3.37 -3.90
C ILE A 68 -5.25 -3.02 -2.66
N GLY A 69 -4.98 -3.72 -1.56
CA GLY A 69 -5.35 -3.34 -0.21
C GLY A 69 -4.13 -2.79 0.53
N SER A 70 -4.34 -1.73 1.31
CA SER A 70 -3.27 -0.99 1.97
C SER A 70 -3.46 -0.91 3.49
N THR A 71 -2.43 -0.44 4.16
CA THR A 71 -2.33 -0.29 5.61
C THR A 71 -2.64 1.15 6.04
N LEU A 72 -2.47 1.42 7.33
CA LEU A 72 -2.54 2.76 7.94
C LEU A 72 -1.45 3.74 7.41
N ARG A 73 -0.49 3.27 6.58
CA ARG A 73 0.54 4.06 5.87
C ARG A 73 0.28 4.07 4.36
N PRO A 74 -0.84 4.60 3.88
CA PRO A 74 -1.25 4.36 2.50
C PRO A 74 -0.64 5.33 1.49
N HIS A 75 0.02 6.40 1.92
CA HIS A 75 0.40 7.52 1.02
C HIS A 75 1.29 7.04 -0.13
N GLY A 76 2.34 6.26 0.17
CA GLY A 76 3.22 5.71 -0.86
C GLY A 76 2.50 4.78 -1.83
N HIS A 77 1.61 3.92 -1.33
CA HIS A 77 0.78 3.04 -2.16
C HIS A 77 -0.17 3.84 -3.06
N ALA A 78 -0.82 4.88 -2.51
CA ALA A 78 -1.74 5.73 -3.24
C ALA A 78 -1.05 6.47 -4.40
N ILE A 79 0.11 7.08 -4.14
CA ILE A 79 0.92 7.74 -5.17
C ILE A 79 1.40 6.72 -6.20
N ALA A 80 1.90 5.55 -5.76
CA ALA A 80 2.37 4.51 -6.65
C ALA A 80 1.25 3.95 -7.56
N ARG A 81 -0.01 3.90 -7.09
CA ARG A 81 -1.19 3.53 -7.89
C ARG A 81 -1.72 4.66 -8.76
N GLY A 82 -1.10 5.84 -8.71
CA GLY A 82 -1.46 6.97 -9.55
C GLY A 82 -2.63 7.81 -9.03
N ILE A 83 -2.90 7.78 -7.74
CA ILE A 83 -3.77 8.78 -7.10
C ILE A 83 -2.97 10.08 -7.06
N PRO A 84 -3.48 11.21 -7.60
CA PRO A 84 -2.74 12.46 -7.63
C PRO A 84 -2.36 12.94 -6.23
N SER A 85 -1.10 13.29 -6.01
CA SER A 85 -0.60 13.83 -4.72
C SER A 85 -1.38 15.05 -4.24
N ARG A 86 -1.92 15.87 -5.18
CA ARG A 86 -2.83 16.97 -4.86
C ARG A 86 -4.13 16.51 -4.18
N GLU A 87 -4.73 15.41 -4.65
CA GLU A 87 -5.96 14.87 -4.07
C GLU A 87 -5.69 14.24 -2.71
N ILE A 88 -4.54 13.58 -2.55
CA ILE A 88 -4.10 13.03 -1.27
C ILE A 88 -3.89 14.18 -0.28
N MET A 89 -3.19 15.24 -0.68
CA MET A 89 -2.99 16.41 0.18
C MET A 89 -4.32 17.06 0.59
N ALA A 90 -5.27 17.20 -0.35
CA ALA A 90 -6.59 17.72 -0.05
C ALA A 90 -7.36 16.84 0.96
N GLU A 91 -7.20 15.51 0.85
CA GLU A 91 -7.76 14.55 1.80
C GLU A 91 -7.21 14.74 3.21
N LEU A 92 -5.89 14.90 3.35
CA LEU A 92 -5.23 15.13 4.63
C LEU A 92 -5.73 16.43 5.31
N TYR A 93 -6.13 17.43 4.52
CA TYR A 93 -6.74 18.67 5.01
C TYR A 93 -8.26 18.60 5.19
N GLY A 94 -8.88 17.43 5.03
CA GLY A 94 -10.32 17.24 5.17
C GLY A 94 -11.15 17.97 4.09
N LYS A 95 -10.58 18.20 2.89
CA LYS A 95 -11.27 18.94 1.82
C LYS A 95 -12.10 17.98 0.96
N THR A 96 -13.24 18.48 0.48
CA THR A 96 -14.14 17.72 -0.41
C THR A 96 -13.52 17.35 -1.75
N THR A 97 -12.41 18.02 -2.14
CA THR A 97 -11.60 17.72 -3.33
C THR A 97 -10.59 16.62 -3.09
N GLY A 98 -10.53 16.06 -1.88
CA GLY A 98 -9.72 14.88 -1.56
C GLY A 98 -10.27 13.61 -2.18
N CYS A 99 -9.39 12.60 -2.36
CA CYS A 99 -9.73 11.31 -3.00
C CYS A 99 -10.88 10.57 -2.28
N CYS A 100 -11.03 10.74 -0.96
CA CYS A 100 -12.14 10.24 -0.16
C CYS A 100 -13.09 11.37 0.32
N LYS A 101 -13.11 12.50 -0.38
CA LYS A 101 -13.95 13.68 -0.09
C LYS A 101 -13.72 14.28 1.30
N GLY A 102 -12.50 14.16 1.81
CA GLY A 102 -12.10 14.67 3.12
C GLY A 102 -12.58 13.84 4.31
N LYS A 103 -13.07 12.62 4.09
CA LYS A 103 -13.63 11.75 5.15
C LYS A 103 -12.66 10.70 5.65
N GLY A 104 -11.67 10.33 4.85
CA GLY A 104 -10.72 9.25 5.17
C GLY A 104 -9.52 9.73 6.00
N GLY A 105 -9.04 10.92 5.74
CA GLY A 105 -7.79 11.43 6.32
C GLY A 105 -6.59 10.56 5.96
N SER A 106 -5.51 10.62 6.75
CA SER A 106 -4.25 9.94 6.46
C SER A 106 -4.37 8.42 6.33
N MET A 107 -5.17 7.76 7.17
CA MET A 107 -5.17 6.31 7.31
C MET A 107 -6.19 5.57 6.44
N HIS A 108 -7.04 6.28 5.69
CA HIS A 108 -8.14 5.67 4.92
C HIS A 108 -8.18 6.18 3.47
N ILE A 109 -7.03 6.55 2.92
CA ILE A 109 -6.89 6.96 1.53
C ILE A 109 -7.15 5.78 0.61
N GLY A 110 -7.88 6.02 -0.47
CA GLY A 110 -8.11 5.05 -1.53
C GLY A 110 -8.84 5.66 -2.71
N ASP A 111 -8.77 4.97 -3.83
CA ASP A 111 -9.56 5.25 -5.03
C ASP A 111 -9.75 3.94 -5.81
N ILE A 112 -10.96 3.42 -5.78
CA ILE A 112 -11.29 2.16 -6.47
C ILE A 112 -11.07 2.27 -7.98
N LYS A 113 -11.25 3.45 -8.57
CA LYS A 113 -11.00 3.68 -10.01
C LYS A 113 -9.52 3.55 -10.36
N LYS A 114 -8.64 3.76 -9.39
CA LYS A 114 -7.19 3.56 -9.49
C LYS A 114 -6.75 2.17 -9.01
N GLY A 115 -7.69 1.27 -8.73
CA GLY A 115 -7.38 -0.07 -8.24
C GLY A 115 -6.85 -0.09 -6.80
N MET A 116 -7.18 0.91 -5.98
CA MET A 116 -6.79 0.93 -4.58
C MET A 116 -8.02 0.98 -3.67
N LEU A 117 -8.22 -0.08 -2.87
CA LEU A 117 -9.24 -0.07 -1.83
C LEU A 117 -8.93 1.04 -0.80
N PRO A 118 -9.94 1.65 -0.17
CA PRO A 118 -9.70 2.51 0.97
C PRO A 118 -8.83 1.79 2.00
N ALA A 119 -7.76 2.45 2.41
CA ALA A 119 -6.81 1.90 3.36
C ALA A 119 -7.48 1.61 4.72
N ILE A 120 -6.96 0.62 5.43
CA ILE A 120 -7.56 0.15 6.69
C ILE A 120 -6.57 0.38 7.82
N ALA A 121 -7.03 1.11 8.86
CA ALA A 121 -6.23 1.39 10.05
C ALA A 121 -6.09 0.16 10.97
N ILE A 122 -6.98 -0.82 10.87
CA ILE A 122 -6.92 -2.08 11.62
C ILE A 122 -5.76 -2.91 11.08
N VAL A 123 -4.78 -3.20 11.94
CA VAL A 123 -3.60 -4.01 11.59
C VAL A 123 -4.05 -5.39 11.10
N GLY A 124 -3.57 -5.83 9.95
CA GLY A 124 -3.96 -7.10 9.33
C GLY A 124 -5.35 -7.13 8.68
N GLY A 125 -6.20 -6.12 8.91
CA GLY A 125 -7.59 -6.12 8.45
C GLY A 125 -7.80 -6.14 6.94
N ASN A 126 -6.83 -5.63 6.16
CA ASN A 126 -6.93 -5.66 4.70
C ASN A 126 -6.69 -7.05 4.10
N ILE A 127 -6.00 -7.95 4.82
CA ILE A 127 -5.54 -9.24 4.29
C ILE A 127 -6.73 -10.15 3.92
N PRO A 128 -7.70 -10.41 4.81
CA PRO A 128 -8.89 -11.20 4.45
C PRO A 128 -9.79 -10.50 3.43
N ILE A 129 -9.83 -9.17 3.40
CA ILE A 129 -10.61 -8.42 2.41
C ILE A 129 -10.03 -8.64 1.02
N VAL A 130 -8.71 -8.52 0.87
CA VAL A 130 -8.01 -8.77 -0.41
C VAL A 130 -8.16 -10.22 -0.85
N MET A 131 -8.10 -11.18 0.08
CA MET A 131 -8.39 -12.58 -0.21
C MET A 131 -9.81 -12.75 -0.76
N GLY A 132 -10.80 -12.11 -0.16
CA GLY A 132 -12.19 -12.11 -0.66
C GLY A 132 -12.32 -11.49 -2.05
N MET A 133 -11.60 -10.40 -2.34
CA MET A 133 -11.55 -9.80 -3.69
C MET A 133 -10.95 -10.77 -4.72
N ALA A 134 -9.85 -11.42 -4.37
CA ALA A 134 -9.23 -12.44 -5.24
C ALA A 134 -10.17 -13.63 -5.50
N LEU A 135 -10.93 -14.05 -4.49
CA LEU A 135 -11.95 -15.08 -4.66
C LEU A 135 -13.04 -14.63 -5.63
N ALA A 136 -13.49 -13.38 -5.53
CA ALA A 136 -14.47 -12.82 -6.45
C ALA A 136 -13.95 -12.81 -7.90
N PHE A 137 -12.69 -12.44 -8.13
CA PHE A 137 -12.08 -12.50 -9.46
C PHE A 137 -12.07 -13.92 -10.02
N LYS A 138 -11.66 -14.90 -9.20
CA LYS A 138 -11.68 -16.30 -9.59
C LYS A 138 -13.08 -16.78 -9.96
N LEU A 139 -14.09 -16.49 -9.13
CA LEU A 139 -15.47 -16.94 -9.36
C LEU A 139 -16.08 -16.31 -10.62
N LYS A 140 -15.67 -15.08 -10.97
CA LYS A 140 -16.09 -14.38 -12.19
C LYS A 140 -15.27 -14.76 -13.43
N GLY A 141 -14.18 -15.51 -13.30
CA GLY A 141 -13.26 -15.81 -14.40
C GLY A 141 -12.48 -14.60 -14.90
N GLU A 142 -12.25 -13.59 -14.03
CA GLU A 142 -11.50 -12.38 -14.37
C GLU A 142 -9.98 -12.65 -14.27
N ASP A 143 -9.20 -12.22 -15.28
CA ASP A 143 -7.73 -12.29 -15.30
C ASP A 143 -7.13 -11.09 -14.52
N ARG A 144 -7.38 -11.04 -13.23
CA ARG A 144 -6.98 -9.97 -12.30
C ARG A 144 -6.35 -10.55 -11.04
N VAL A 145 -5.51 -9.76 -10.41
CA VAL A 145 -4.85 -10.09 -9.15
C VAL A 145 -5.26 -9.10 -8.06
N ALA A 146 -5.45 -9.61 -6.85
CA ALA A 146 -5.60 -8.76 -5.66
C ALA A 146 -4.33 -8.85 -4.81
N VAL A 147 -3.77 -7.69 -4.44
CA VAL A 147 -2.52 -7.60 -3.67
C VAL A 147 -2.79 -6.99 -2.30
N SER A 148 -2.43 -7.69 -1.25
CA SER A 148 -2.42 -7.16 0.12
C SER A 148 -1.03 -6.69 0.49
N LEU A 149 -0.88 -5.38 0.75
CA LEU A 149 0.32 -4.85 1.37
C LEU A 149 0.07 -4.73 2.87
N PHE A 150 1.00 -5.24 3.69
CA PHE A 150 0.87 -5.24 5.15
C PHE A 150 2.25 -5.15 5.81
N GLY A 151 2.30 -4.57 7.01
CA GLY A 151 3.54 -4.49 7.78
C GLY A 151 3.88 -5.82 8.46
N ASP A 152 5.14 -6.01 8.80
CA ASP A 152 5.66 -7.16 9.55
C ASP A 152 4.90 -7.41 10.87
N GLY A 153 4.44 -6.35 11.55
CA GLY A 153 3.59 -6.49 12.74
C GLY A 153 2.27 -7.21 12.49
N ALA A 154 1.69 -7.06 11.30
CA ALA A 154 0.43 -7.70 10.93
C ALA A 154 0.54 -9.23 10.76
N SER A 155 1.75 -9.76 10.55
CA SER A 155 1.96 -11.21 10.42
C SER A 155 1.69 -11.99 11.73
N ASN A 156 1.56 -11.29 12.86
CA ASN A 156 1.20 -11.90 14.15
C ASN A 156 -0.31 -11.90 14.41
N GLU A 157 -1.10 -11.26 13.56
CA GLU A 157 -2.55 -11.26 13.69
C GLU A 157 -3.16 -12.58 13.19
N GLY A 158 -4.18 -13.10 13.89
CA GLY A 158 -4.91 -14.30 13.46
C GLY A 158 -5.41 -14.17 12.02
N ALA A 159 -5.92 -12.99 11.65
CA ALA A 159 -6.41 -12.68 10.31
C ALA A 159 -5.39 -12.94 9.18
N PHE A 160 -4.09 -12.73 9.44
CA PHE A 160 -3.02 -13.08 8.49
C PHE A 160 -3.02 -14.58 8.19
N HIS A 161 -2.91 -15.41 9.23
CA HIS A 161 -2.83 -16.85 9.08
C HIS A 161 -4.11 -17.45 8.46
N GLU A 162 -5.26 -16.97 8.90
CA GLU A 162 -6.57 -17.42 8.40
C GLU A 162 -6.75 -17.06 6.92
N ALA A 163 -6.44 -15.84 6.52
CA ALA A 163 -6.57 -15.40 5.13
C ALA A 163 -5.61 -16.11 4.19
N LEU A 164 -4.35 -16.35 4.59
CA LEU A 164 -3.38 -17.10 3.79
C LEU A 164 -3.83 -18.56 3.62
N ASN A 165 -4.32 -19.18 4.69
CA ASN A 165 -4.86 -20.54 4.63
C ASN A 165 -6.06 -20.61 3.66
N MET A 166 -7.01 -19.68 3.78
CA MET A 166 -8.16 -19.62 2.87
C MET A 166 -7.73 -19.35 1.43
N ALA A 167 -6.77 -18.44 1.20
CA ALA A 167 -6.25 -18.16 -0.14
C ALA A 167 -5.64 -19.41 -0.79
N SER A 168 -4.93 -20.21 -0.01
CA SER A 168 -4.38 -21.48 -0.45
C SER A 168 -5.47 -22.53 -0.75
N VAL A 169 -6.40 -22.73 0.18
CA VAL A 169 -7.50 -23.71 0.03
C VAL A 169 -8.35 -23.39 -1.21
N TYR A 170 -8.69 -22.13 -1.41
CA TYR A 170 -9.47 -21.68 -2.56
C TYR A 170 -8.63 -21.44 -3.82
N ASN A 171 -7.30 -21.50 -3.75
CA ASN A 171 -6.37 -21.26 -4.87
C ASN A 171 -6.74 -19.98 -5.64
N VAL A 172 -6.79 -18.84 -4.92
CA VAL A 172 -7.20 -17.54 -5.46
C VAL A 172 -6.01 -16.75 -6.00
N PRO A 173 -6.22 -15.82 -6.96
CA PRO A 173 -5.18 -14.94 -7.50
C PRO A 173 -4.86 -13.79 -6.53
N ALA A 174 -4.33 -14.13 -5.36
CA ALA A 174 -3.91 -13.17 -4.33
C ALA A 174 -2.39 -13.16 -4.18
N VAL A 175 -1.83 -11.97 -3.98
CA VAL A 175 -0.42 -11.76 -3.63
C VAL A 175 -0.34 -11.05 -2.29
N PHE A 176 0.49 -11.57 -1.39
CA PHE A 176 0.68 -11.03 -0.05
C PHE A 176 2.08 -10.46 0.07
N VAL A 177 2.18 -9.14 0.29
CA VAL A 177 3.44 -8.39 0.34
C VAL A 177 3.66 -7.86 1.74
N CYS A 178 4.66 -8.41 2.44
CA CYS A 178 5.07 -7.92 3.75
C CYS A 178 6.11 -6.80 3.62
N GLU A 179 5.76 -5.61 4.07
CA GLU A 179 6.66 -4.47 4.19
C GLU A 179 7.36 -4.52 5.54
N ASN A 180 8.49 -5.23 5.58
CA ASN A 180 9.24 -5.43 6.81
C ASN A 180 10.17 -4.25 7.11
N ASN A 181 9.70 -3.29 7.89
CA ASN A 181 10.49 -2.15 8.37
C ASN A 181 11.17 -2.41 9.73
N LEU A 182 11.03 -3.62 10.30
CA LEU A 182 11.62 -4.07 11.57
C LEU A 182 11.08 -3.35 12.81
N TYR A 183 10.01 -2.58 12.70
CA TYR A 183 9.42 -1.82 13.81
C TYR A 183 7.90 -1.96 13.86
N GLY A 184 7.39 -2.48 14.98
CA GLY A 184 6.00 -2.29 15.39
C GLY A 184 5.83 -0.97 16.16
N PRO A 185 4.60 -0.53 16.49
CA PRO A 185 4.30 0.80 17.03
C PRO A 185 5.08 1.20 18.31
N LEU A 186 5.64 0.25 19.04
CA LEU A 186 6.32 0.50 20.32
C LEU A 186 7.57 -0.36 20.56
N LYS A 187 7.97 -1.28 19.67
CA LYS A 187 9.10 -2.19 19.91
C LYS A 187 9.83 -2.58 18.63
N LYS A 188 11.15 -2.77 18.74
CA LYS A 188 11.97 -3.40 17.71
C LYS A 188 11.48 -4.83 17.51
N PHE A 189 11.18 -5.22 16.28
CA PHE A 189 10.45 -6.42 15.89
C PHE A 189 11.10 -7.77 16.28
N LEU A 190 12.41 -7.80 16.51
CA LEU A 190 13.18 -9.00 16.87
C LEU A 190 12.68 -9.77 18.12
N LYS A 191 11.66 -9.26 18.82
CA LYS A 191 11.05 -9.95 19.99
C LYS A 191 9.63 -10.45 19.75
N ILE A 192 9.07 -10.29 18.55
CA ILE A 192 7.65 -10.60 18.28
C ILE A 192 7.48 -11.84 17.41
N ILE A 193 8.51 -12.24 16.67
CA ILE A 193 8.49 -13.45 15.81
C ILE A 193 9.47 -14.48 16.36
N PHE A 194 9.11 -15.14 17.43
CA PHE A 194 9.68 -16.44 17.80
C PHE A 194 8.56 -17.32 18.34
N PHE A 195 8.03 -18.12 17.46
CA PHE A 195 7.51 -19.44 17.75
C PHE A 195 8.10 -20.41 16.74
#